data_f11e3ddc5adeabdec63c5044c00895a3
#
_entry.id   f11e3ddc5adeabdec63c5044c00895a3
#
_cell.length_a   1.000
_cell.length_b   1.000
_cell.length_c   1.000
_cell.angle_alpha   90.00
_cell.angle_beta   90.00
_cell.angle_gamma   90.00
#
_symmetry.space_group_name_H-M   'P 1'
#
loop_
_entity.id
_entity.type
_entity.pdbx_description
1 polymer ?
#
loop_
_entity_poly.entity_id
_entity_poly.type
_entity_poly.pdbx_seq_one_letter_code
_entity_poly.pdbx_strand_id
1 'polypeptide(L)'
;AVSRARAVLIVIGNETFCSHCGIRHIEDFVSYVRKLSLNRLVNSRSDPAYPLTRAYPDVPNPEQVSGWERYFYSILFDHGIHVIPQYPVEKYKLDFAIIAGSKKLDIEIDGEMYHRDWNDELCYRDQLRNQRLFELGWDVKRFWVYQICDELAKCIEEIKLWLREATTP
;
A
#
# COMPACT_ATOMS: atom_id res chain seq x y z
N ALA A 1 10.47 16.57 19.83
CA ALA A 1 11.27 15.62 19.06
C ALA A 1 10.40 14.38 18.76
N VAL A 2 10.02 14.20 17.49
CA VAL A 2 9.32 12.99 17.07
C VAL A 2 10.39 11.94 16.78
N SER A 3 10.67 11.09 17.76
CA SER A 3 11.58 9.96 17.58
C SER A 3 10.79 8.71 17.16
N ARG A 4 11.47 7.75 16.57
CA ARG A 4 10.87 6.47 16.13
C ARG A 4 10.23 5.74 17.31
N ALA A 5 8.90 5.88 17.47
CA ALA A 5 8.15 5.04 18.40
C ALA A 5 8.00 3.65 17.80
N ARG A 6 8.38 2.61 18.57
CA ARG A 6 8.27 1.22 18.10
C ARG A 6 6.88 0.62 18.32
N ALA A 7 6.09 1.18 19.25
CA ALA A 7 4.79 0.64 19.61
C ALA A 7 3.70 1.73 19.72
N VAL A 8 3.97 2.82 20.41
CA VAL A 8 2.99 3.88 20.67
C VAL A 8 3.67 5.24 20.60
N LEU A 9 3.05 6.19 19.90
CA LEU A 9 3.39 7.61 19.96
C LEU A 9 2.21 8.35 20.60
N ILE A 10 2.45 9.00 21.74
CA ILE A 10 1.48 9.85 22.41
C ILE A 10 1.92 11.30 22.23
N VAL A 11 1.06 12.12 21.63
CA VAL A 11 1.30 13.56 21.47
C VAL A 11 0.23 14.30 22.23
N ILE A 12 0.67 15.18 23.12
CA ILE A 12 -0.22 16.03 23.94
C ILE A 12 -0.07 17.47 23.43
N GLY A 13 -1.18 18.09 23.05
CA GLY A 13 -1.19 19.45 22.57
C GLY A 13 -2.60 19.96 22.28
N ASN A 14 -2.70 21.28 22.01
CA ASN A 14 -3.95 21.85 21.54
C ASN A 14 -4.03 21.70 20.02
N GLU A 15 -4.93 20.85 19.55
CA GLU A 15 -5.09 20.52 18.14
C GLU A 15 -5.43 21.75 17.29
N THR A 16 -6.36 22.61 17.77
CA THR A 16 -6.78 23.80 17.04
C THR A 16 -5.63 24.80 16.90
N PHE A 17 -4.83 24.99 17.95
CA PHE A 17 -3.64 25.84 17.87
C PHE A 17 -2.60 25.25 16.91
N CYS A 18 -2.30 23.99 17.03
CA CYS A 18 -1.30 23.31 16.19
C CYS A 18 -1.68 23.28 14.70
N SER A 19 -2.98 23.25 14.38
CA SER A 19 -3.44 23.26 12.98
C SER A 19 -3.32 24.63 12.28
N HIS A 20 -3.00 25.71 13.03
CA HIS A 20 -2.89 27.08 12.52
C HIS A 20 -1.68 27.84 13.09
N CYS A 21 -0.67 27.10 13.56
CA CYS A 21 0.48 27.71 14.25
C CYS A 21 1.53 28.33 13.29
N GLY A 22 1.34 28.23 11.97
CA GLY A 22 2.27 28.73 10.96
C GLY A 22 3.54 27.88 10.82
N ILE A 23 3.62 26.74 11.49
CA ILE A 23 4.75 25.82 11.42
C ILE A 23 4.31 24.60 10.60
N ARG A 24 4.68 24.57 9.33
CA ARG A 24 4.19 23.63 8.32
C ARG A 24 4.22 22.16 8.78
N HIS A 25 5.34 21.69 9.31
CA HIS A 25 5.45 20.28 9.74
C HIS A 25 4.57 19.93 10.95
N ILE A 26 4.16 20.90 11.75
CA ILE A 26 3.20 20.69 12.86
C ILE A 26 1.78 20.64 12.29
N GLU A 27 1.44 21.53 11.37
CA GLU A 27 0.14 21.56 10.70
C GLU A 27 -0.09 20.28 9.89
N ASP A 28 0.92 19.84 9.13
CA ASP A 28 0.91 18.58 8.38
C ASP A 28 0.72 17.38 9.30
N PHE A 29 1.41 17.37 10.45
CA PHE A 29 1.25 16.31 11.46
C PHE A 29 -0.17 16.27 12.04
N VAL A 30 -0.76 17.41 12.38
CA VAL A 30 -2.15 17.48 12.88
C VAL A 30 -3.14 16.99 11.80
N SER A 31 -2.93 17.42 10.55
CA SER A 31 -3.75 16.98 9.42
C SER A 31 -3.68 15.46 9.23
N TYR A 32 -2.48 14.90 9.36
CA TYR A 32 -2.25 13.47 9.33
C TYR A 32 -2.97 12.72 10.46
N VAL A 33 -2.84 13.18 11.71
CA VAL A 33 -3.53 12.58 12.87
C VAL A 33 -5.05 12.65 12.73
N ARG A 34 -5.59 13.77 12.20
CA ARG A 34 -7.03 13.90 11.90
C ARG A 34 -7.48 12.86 10.87
N LYS A 35 -6.75 12.69 9.78
CA LYS A 35 -7.05 11.67 8.76
C LYS A 35 -7.03 10.26 9.35
N LEU A 36 -6.04 9.93 10.18
CA LEU A 36 -5.97 8.65 10.88
C LEU A 36 -7.16 8.43 11.83
N SER A 37 -7.56 9.47 12.56
CA SER A 37 -8.70 9.41 13.48
C SER A 37 -10.03 9.25 12.74
N LEU A 38 -10.20 9.95 11.62
CA LEU A 38 -11.36 9.81 10.74
C LEU A 38 -11.39 8.40 10.11
N ASN A 39 -10.27 7.90 9.62
CA ASN A 39 -10.16 6.53 9.11
C ASN A 39 -10.44 5.49 10.20
N ARG A 40 -10.02 5.74 11.43
CA ARG A 40 -10.33 4.86 12.56
C ARG A 40 -11.81 4.89 12.95
N LEU A 41 -12.47 6.05 12.83
CA LEU A 41 -13.92 6.19 13.03
C LEU A 41 -14.74 5.57 11.89
N VAL A 42 -14.23 5.64 10.66
CA VAL A 42 -14.81 4.95 9.49
C VAL A 42 -14.56 3.44 9.60
N ASN A 43 -13.38 3.01 10.07
CA ASN A 43 -13.03 1.61 10.25
C ASN A 43 -13.59 0.99 11.54
N SER A 44 -14.01 1.80 12.55
CA SER A 44 -14.75 1.29 13.73
C SER A 44 -16.24 1.06 13.43
N ARG A 45 -16.72 1.51 12.28
CA ARG A 45 -18.00 1.05 11.72
C ARG A 45 -17.72 -0.20 10.92
N SER A 46 -17.70 -1.34 11.60
CA SER A 46 -17.53 -2.67 11.04
C SER A 46 -16.23 -2.79 10.20
N ASP A 47 -15.27 -3.58 10.67
CA ASP A 47 -14.47 -4.36 9.74
C ASP A 47 -15.40 -4.68 8.56
N PRO A 48 -15.14 -4.23 7.34
CA PRO A 48 -15.96 -4.66 6.25
C PRO A 48 -15.94 -6.16 6.36
N ALA A 49 -17.07 -6.77 6.73
CA ALA A 49 -17.22 -8.21 6.70
C ALA A 49 -17.04 -8.52 5.22
N TYR A 50 -15.79 -8.76 4.83
CA TYR A 50 -15.42 -9.11 3.47
C TYR A 50 -16.28 -10.30 3.12
N PRO A 51 -17.14 -10.22 2.09
CA PRO A 51 -17.91 -11.37 1.71
C PRO A 51 -16.92 -12.48 1.40
N LEU A 52 -16.91 -13.52 2.23
CA LEU A 52 -16.02 -14.68 2.20
C LEU A 52 -15.99 -15.45 0.86
N THR A 53 -16.74 -15.00 -0.13
CA THR A 53 -16.84 -15.61 -1.47
C THR A 53 -15.74 -15.18 -2.44
N ARG A 54 -14.92 -14.20 -2.07
CA ARG A 54 -13.72 -13.76 -2.79
C ARG A 54 -12.53 -13.85 -1.84
N ALA A 55 -12.45 -14.96 -1.16
CA ALA A 55 -11.49 -15.20 -0.12
C ALA A 55 -10.07 -14.98 -0.66
N TYR A 56 -9.32 -14.14 0.04
CA TYR A 56 -7.87 -14.09 -0.11
C TYR A 56 -7.37 -15.53 0.09
N PRO A 57 -6.57 -16.09 -0.82
CA PRO A 57 -6.17 -17.49 -0.73
C PRO A 57 -5.31 -17.76 0.51
N ASP A 58 -5.28 -19.00 0.93
CA ASP A 58 -4.41 -19.42 2.02
C ASP A 58 -2.94 -19.19 1.63
N VAL A 59 -2.23 -18.50 2.49
CA VAL A 59 -0.80 -18.20 2.32
C VAL A 59 -0.02 -18.70 3.53
N PRO A 60 1.29 -18.99 3.38
CA PRO A 60 2.09 -19.56 4.47
C PRO A 60 2.13 -18.74 5.75
N ASN A 61 2.01 -17.42 5.66
CA ASN A 61 2.07 -16.50 6.82
C ASN A 61 0.89 -15.50 6.77
N PRO A 62 -0.33 -15.95 7.06
CA PRO A 62 -1.53 -15.12 6.93
C PRO A 62 -1.55 -13.92 7.88
N GLU A 63 -0.78 -13.96 8.97
CA GLU A 63 -0.61 -12.87 9.94
C GLU A 63 0.22 -11.70 9.40
N GLN A 64 0.98 -11.91 8.34
CA GLN A 64 1.77 -10.87 7.67
C GLN A 64 0.98 -10.13 6.60
N VAL A 65 -0.19 -10.64 6.24
CA VAL A 65 -1.06 -10.04 5.21
C VAL A 65 -1.92 -8.96 5.86
N SER A 66 -1.76 -7.75 5.37
CA SER A 66 -2.54 -6.61 5.84
C SER A 66 -4.02 -6.68 5.42
N GLY A 67 -4.89 -5.96 6.12
CA GLY A 67 -6.28 -5.81 5.71
C GLY A 67 -6.42 -5.13 4.34
N TRP A 68 -5.49 -4.25 3.99
CA TRP A 68 -5.47 -3.55 2.71
C TRP A 68 -5.11 -4.45 1.53
N GLU A 69 -4.17 -5.38 1.71
CA GLU A 69 -3.89 -6.40 0.71
C GLU A 69 -5.13 -7.27 0.46
N ARG A 70 -5.81 -7.75 1.53
CA ARG A 70 -7.05 -8.53 1.40
C ARG A 70 -8.15 -7.76 0.68
N TYR A 71 -8.31 -6.48 1.00
CA TYR A 71 -9.28 -5.60 0.37
C TYR A 71 -8.96 -5.41 -1.11
N PHE A 72 -7.73 -5.02 -1.45
CA PHE A 72 -7.32 -4.76 -2.82
C PHE A 72 -7.37 -6.01 -3.69
N TYR A 73 -7.02 -7.18 -3.11
CA TYR A 73 -7.18 -8.46 -3.77
C TYR A 73 -8.61 -8.70 -4.25
N SER A 74 -9.61 -8.45 -3.39
CA SER A 74 -11.01 -8.62 -3.75
C SER A 74 -11.45 -7.69 -4.89
N ILE A 75 -10.92 -6.47 -4.91
CA ILE A 75 -11.18 -5.50 -5.97
C ILE A 75 -10.53 -5.92 -7.29
N LEU A 76 -9.28 -6.36 -7.25
CA LEU A 76 -8.60 -6.87 -8.44
C LEU A 76 -9.37 -8.04 -9.05
N PHE A 77 -9.84 -8.97 -8.20
CA PHE A 77 -10.67 -10.08 -8.62
C PHE A 77 -11.96 -9.62 -9.31
N ASP A 78 -12.66 -8.60 -8.76
CA ASP A 78 -13.88 -8.03 -9.34
C ASP A 78 -13.66 -7.41 -10.70
N HIS A 79 -12.48 -6.90 -10.94
CA HIS A 79 -12.08 -6.34 -12.22
C HIS A 79 -11.50 -7.37 -13.19
N GLY A 80 -11.53 -8.66 -12.84
CA GLY A 80 -10.99 -9.74 -13.67
C GLY A 80 -9.46 -9.75 -13.74
N ILE A 81 -8.81 -9.11 -12.78
CA ILE A 81 -7.34 -9.07 -12.68
C ILE A 81 -6.91 -10.18 -11.74
N HIS A 82 -6.29 -11.22 -12.29
CA HIS A 82 -5.80 -12.34 -11.51
C HIS A 82 -4.37 -12.10 -11.02
N VAL A 83 -4.19 -12.12 -9.72
CA VAL A 83 -2.90 -11.93 -9.06
C VAL A 83 -2.54 -13.13 -8.21
N ILE A 84 -1.25 -13.37 -8.02
CA ILE A 84 -0.71 -14.38 -7.10
C ILE A 84 -0.24 -13.64 -5.85
N PRO A 85 -0.93 -13.77 -4.71
CA PRO A 85 -0.54 -13.08 -3.50
C PRO A 85 0.67 -13.73 -2.84
N GLN A 86 1.43 -12.91 -2.11
CA GLN A 86 2.61 -13.30 -1.32
C GLN A 86 3.64 -14.11 -2.12
N TYR A 87 3.87 -13.66 -3.37
CA TYR A 87 4.74 -14.38 -4.31
C TYR A 87 6.22 -14.26 -3.92
N PRO A 88 6.95 -15.39 -3.75
CA PRO A 88 8.34 -15.36 -3.36
C PRO A 88 9.27 -15.07 -4.55
N VAL A 89 10.18 -14.11 -4.40
CA VAL A 89 11.26 -13.82 -5.34
C VAL A 89 12.56 -13.69 -4.58
N GLU A 90 13.44 -14.66 -4.69
CA GLU A 90 14.67 -14.74 -3.89
C GLU A 90 14.37 -14.61 -2.37
N LYS A 91 14.90 -13.57 -1.73
CA LYS A 91 14.66 -13.25 -0.31
C LYS A 91 13.46 -12.32 -0.09
N TYR A 92 12.84 -11.85 -1.17
CA TYR A 92 11.72 -10.94 -1.12
C TYR A 92 10.40 -11.69 -1.21
N LYS A 93 9.36 -11.08 -0.70
CA LYS A 93 7.99 -11.51 -0.82
C LYS A 93 7.20 -10.34 -1.38
N LEU A 94 6.56 -10.55 -2.52
CA LEU A 94 5.75 -9.56 -3.21
C LEU A 94 4.32 -9.63 -2.68
N ASP A 95 3.67 -8.50 -2.45
CA ASP A 95 2.27 -8.52 -2.02
C ASP A 95 1.41 -9.21 -3.08
N PHE A 96 1.58 -8.81 -4.34
CA PHE A 96 0.93 -9.48 -5.48
C PHE A 96 1.85 -9.57 -6.69
N ALA A 97 1.82 -10.70 -7.35
CA ALA A 97 2.50 -10.92 -8.62
C ALA A 97 1.51 -11.13 -9.76
N ILE A 98 1.80 -10.54 -10.92
CA ILE A 98 1.17 -10.90 -12.21
C ILE A 98 2.27 -11.42 -13.15
N ILE A 99 2.00 -12.56 -13.78
CA ILE A 99 2.87 -13.17 -14.79
C ILE A 99 2.10 -13.22 -16.11
N ALA A 100 2.51 -12.43 -17.08
CA ALA A 100 1.89 -12.31 -18.40
C ALA A 100 2.94 -12.64 -19.50
N GLY A 101 3.01 -13.89 -19.88
CA GLY A 101 4.04 -14.36 -20.82
C GLY A 101 5.44 -14.21 -20.24
N SER A 102 6.28 -13.40 -20.90
CA SER A 102 7.63 -13.07 -20.44
C SER A 102 7.70 -11.88 -19.48
N LYS A 103 6.62 -11.11 -19.37
CA LYS A 103 6.55 -9.92 -18.50
C LYS A 103 6.02 -10.29 -17.11
N LYS A 104 6.54 -9.63 -16.09
CA LYS A 104 6.20 -9.86 -14.69
C LYS A 104 5.97 -8.52 -13.99
N LEU A 105 4.91 -8.43 -13.22
CA LEU A 105 4.56 -7.25 -12.45
C LEU A 105 4.48 -7.59 -10.97
N ASP A 106 5.20 -6.82 -10.16
CA ASP A 106 5.07 -6.73 -8.73
C ASP A 106 4.12 -5.58 -8.39
N ILE A 107 3.08 -5.86 -7.60
CA ILE A 107 2.16 -4.85 -7.08
C ILE A 107 2.30 -4.85 -5.57
N GLU A 108 2.72 -3.71 -5.01
CA GLU A 108 2.93 -3.49 -3.58
C GLU A 108 1.86 -2.54 -3.03
N ILE A 109 1.37 -2.86 -1.84
CA ILE A 109 0.40 -2.03 -1.12
C ILE A 109 1.12 -1.38 0.06
N ASP A 110 1.51 -0.13 -0.13
CA ASP A 110 2.25 0.60 0.88
C ASP A 110 1.31 1.33 1.84
N GLY A 111 1.48 1.05 3.13
CA GLY A 111 0.89 1.84 4.19
C GLY A 111 1.46 3.26 4.19
N GLU A 112 0.72 4.21 4.75
CA GLU A 112 1.13 5.62 4.74
C GLU A 112 2.55 5.81 5.32
N MET A 113 3.40 6.44 4.54
CA MET A 113 4.64 7.18 4.92
C MET A 113 5.81 6.42 5.56
N TYR A 114 5.78 5.12 5.76
CA TYR A 114 6.91 4.41 6.42
C TYR A 114 8.10 4.13 5.49
N HIS A 115 7.91 4.28 4.17
CA HIS A 115 8.90 3.91 3.16
C HIS A 115 9.53 5.12 2.45
N ARG A 116 9.17 6.34 2.83
CA ARG A 116 9.81 7.55 2.33
C ARG A 116 10.78 8.10 3.35
N ASP A 117 11.90 8.57 2.88
CA ASP A 117 12.82 9.35 3.69
C ASP A 117 12.24 10.75 3.96
N TRP A 118 13.01 11.60 4.64
CA TRP A 118 12.62 12.97 4.96
C TRP A 118 12.24 13.84 3.75
N ASN A 119 12.70 13.46 2.54
CA ASN A 119 12.49 14.18 1.28
C ASN A 119 11.42 13.57 0.39
N ASP A 120 10.54 12.69 0.90
CA ASP A 120 9.55 11.93 0.11
C ASP A 120 10.17 10.89 -0.85
N GLU A 121 11.44 10.58 -0.74
CA GLU A 121 12.07 9.52 -1.51
C GLU A 121 11.85 8.15 -0.88
N LEU A 122 11.91 7.10 -1.69
CA LEU A 122 11.92 5.74 -1.19
C LEU A 122 13.14 5.52 -0.29
N CYS A 123 12.97 4.83 0.83
CA CYS A 123 14.11 4.52 1.67
C CYS A 123 15.12 3.63 0.89
N TYR A 124 16.38 3.72 1.26
CA TYR A 124 17.47 3.03 0.56
C TYR A 124 17.22 1.52 0.38
N ARG A 125 16.58 0.87 1.35
CA ARG A 125 16.25 -0.56 1.26
C ARG A 125 15.23 -0.85 0.15
N ASP A 126 14.23 0.02 0.01
CA ASP A 126 13.20 -0.13 -1.03
C ASP A 126 13.78 0.14 -2.41
N GLN A 127 14.71 1.10 -2.52
CA GLN A 127 15.44 1.36 -3.77
C GLN A 127 16.26 0.13 -4.20
N LEU A 128 17.02 -0.47 -3.27
CA LEU A 128 17.79 -1.69 -3.55
C LEU A 128 16.88 -2.88 -3.92
N ARG A 129 15.75 -3.01 -3.23
CA ARG A 129 14.75 -4.04 -3.57
C ARG A 129 14.22 -3.85 -4.98
N ASN A 130 13.78 -2.64 -5.31
CA ASN A 130 13.25 -2.31 -6.63
C ASN A 130 14.29 -2.54 -7.72
N GLN A 131 15.54 -2.10 -7.52
CA GLN A 131 16.63 -2.36 -8.44
C GLN A 131 16.82 -3.87 -8.68
N ARG A 132 16.83 -4.66 -7.60
CA ARG A 132 17.00 -6.12 -7.73
C ARG A 132 15.83 -6.78 -8.45
N LEU A 133 14.61 -6.37 -8.18
CA LEU A 133 13.43 -6.88 -8.89
C LEU A 133 13.48 -6.52 -10.37
N PHE A 134 13.89 -5.29 -10.71
CA PHE A 134 14.08 -4.88 -12.10
C PHE A 134 15.14 -5.73 -12.82
N GLU A 135 16.29 -6.01 -12.18
CA GLU A 135 17.32 -6.91 -12.73
C GLU A 135 16.80 -8.33 -12.99
N LEU A 136 15.82 -8.78 -12.22
CA LEU A 136 15.14 -10.07 -12.36
C LEU A 136 13.98 -10.04 -13.38
N GLY A 137 13.78 -8.89 -14.04
CA GLY A 137 12.78 -8.68 -15.08
C GLY A 137 11.38 -8.45 -14.53
N TRP A 138 11.25 -7.89 -13.35
CA TRP A 138 10.00 -7.44 -12.76
C TRP A 138 9.79 -5.94 -12.98
N ASP A 139 8.61 -5.57 -13.44
CA ASP A 139 8.10 -4.22 -13.27
C ASP A 139 7.52 -4.09 -11.87
N VAL A 140 7.62 -2.91 -11.25
CA VAL A 140 7.11 -2.66 -9.90
C VAL A 140 6.10 -1.52 -9.92
N LYS A 141 4.91 -1.76 -9.41
CA LYS A 141 3.90 -0.75 -9.15
C LYS A 141 3.57 -0.70 -7.67
N ARG A 142 3.61 0.49 -7.10
CA ARG A 142 3.29 0.73 -5.69
C ARG A 142 2.05 1.58 -5.59
N PHE A 143 1.09 1.12 -4.81
CA PHE A 143 -0.13 1.84 -4.52
C PHE A 143 -0.20 2.14 -3.03
N TRP A 144 -0.25 3.42 -2.73
CA TRP A 144 -0.46 3.86 -1.36
C TRP A 144 -1.89 3.60 -0.93
N VAL A 145 -2.09 3.30 0.34
CA VAL A 145 -3.42 3.08 0.90
C VAL A 145 -4.36 4.24 0.58
N TYR A 146 -3.90 5.50 0.65
CA TYR A 146 -4.73 6.65 0.29
C TYR A 146 -5.15 6.66 -1.19
N GLN A 147 -4.30 6.17 -2.10
CA GLN A 147 -4.66 6.06 -3.53
C GLN A 147 -5.73 4.99 -3.74
N ILE A 148 -5.64 3.89 -3.01
CA ILE A 148 -6.67 2.83 -3.04
C ILE A 148 -8.00 3.35 -2.50
N CYS A 149 -7.98 4.23 -1.48
CA CYS A 149 -9.19 4.84 -0.93
C CYS A 149 -9.82 5.89 -1.85
N ASP A 150 -9.00 6.79 -2.37
CA ASP A 150 -9.48 8.03 -3.00
C ASP A 150 -9.42 7.98 -4.53
N GLU A 151 -8.54 7.16 -5.10
CA GLU A 151 -8.23 7.11 -6.52
C GLU A 151 -8.25 5.67 -7.09
N LEU A 152 -9.05 4.79 -6.52
CA LEU A 152 -9.10 3.36 -6.86
C LEU A 152 -9.19 3.10 -8.37
N ALA A 153 -10.04 3.86 -9.07
CA ALA A 153 -10.22 3.71 -10.51
C ALA A 153 -8.91 3.92 -11.29
N LYS A 154 -8.07 4.86 -10.86
CA LYS A 154 -6.76 5.10 -11.48
C LYS A 154 -5.82 3.94 -11.23
N CYS A 155 -5.76 3.42 -9.98
CA CYS A 155 -4.95 2.26 -9.64
C CYS A 155 -5.29 1.05 -10.54
N ILE A 156 -6.58 0.78 -10.71
CA ILE A 156 -7.07 -0.31 -11.56
C ILE A 156 -6.73 -0.08 -13.04
N GLU A 157 -6.91 1.14 -13.55
CA GLU A 157 -6.58 1.46 -14.94
C GLU A 157 -5.07 1.37 -15.23
N GLU A 158 -4.23 1.74 -14.29
CA GLU A 158 -2.77 1.56 -14.42
C GLU A 158 -2.36 0.09 -14.55
N ILE A 159 -2.99 -0.81 -13.79
CA ILE A 159 -2.73 -2.24 -13.88
C ILE A 159 -3.25 -2.79 -15.21
N LYS A 160 -4.46 -2.39 -15.62
CA LYS A 160 -5.04 -2.80 -16.90
C LYS A 160 -4.22 -2.30 -18.09
N LEU A 161 -3.67 -1.10 -18.01
CA LEU A 161 -2.79 -0.56 -19.05
C LEU A 161 -1.53 -1.44 -19.19
N TRP A 162 -0.88 -1.75 -18.07
CA TRP A 162 0.28 -2.64 -18.06
C TRP A 162 -0.07 -4.02 -18.64
N LEU A 163 -1.21 -4.61 -18.30
CA LEU A 163 -1.68 -5.89 -18.83
C LEU A 163 -1.88 -5.84 -20.35
N ARG A 164 -2.49 -4.77 -20.86
CA ARG A 164 -2.64 -4.57 -22.31
C ARG A 164 -1.28 -4.54 -23.02
N GLU A 165 -0.33 -3.78 -22.50
CA GLU A 165 1.03 -3.67 -23.03
C GLU A 165 1.82 -4.99 -22.92
N ALA A 166 1.56 -5.77 -21.87
CA ALA A 166 2.20 -7.06 -21.67
C ALA A 166 1.67 -8.17 -22.60
N THR A 167 0.42 -8.03 -23.06
CA THR A 167 -0.25 -9.03 -23.92
C THR A 167 -0.24 -8.64 -25.41
N THR A 168 0.23 -7.45 -25.73
CA THR A 168 0.42 -7.03 -27.13
C THR A 168 1.68 -7.71 -27.67
N PRO A 169 1.60 -8.43 -28.82
CA PRO A 169 2.70 -9.15 -29.41
C PRO A 169 3.82 -8.25 -29.91
#